data_c6e457330aeef65a89f1b81aa93fe6d9
#
_entry.id   c6e457330aeef65a89f1b81aa93fe6d9
#
_cell.length_a   1.000
_cell.length_b   1.000
_cell.length_c   1.000
_cell.angle_alpha   90.00
_cell.angle_beta   90.00
_cell.angle_gamma   90.00
#
_symmetry.space_group_name_H-M   'P 1'
#
loop_
_entity.id
_entity.type
_entity.pdbx_description
1 polymer ?
#
loop_
_entity_poly.entity_id
_entity_poly.type
_entity_poly.pdbx_seq_one_letter_code
_entity_poly.pdbx_strand_id
1 'polypeptide(L)'
;MAVTEQAIADEYALYCGDSMEVLPTLRAGSVHLSAYSPPFAGLYQYSSSERDLSNSRDYAEFFEHYGFIVGEVLRLTVPGRMTAVHCMDVPSGNSGLDYLIDFPGDIIRLHQRLGFEYVARYHVWKEPLTVRNRTLMKALAHKSIVDDSSRCAVASADYLLIFRKRGKNLAPIAHPHGLTTYAGSRQIPADLLPYRNWSGKQTENRYSHWIWRQYASAFWDDVRLDRVL
;
A
#
# COMPACT_ATOMS: atom_id res chain seq x y z
N MET A 1 14.99 -24.69 -1.09
CA MET A 1 15.82 -23.70 -0.36
C MET A 1 14.98 -22.46 -0.17
N ALA A 2 14.90 -21.95 1.05
CA ALA A 2 14.06 -20.79 1.40
C ALA A 2 14.47 -19.50 0.68
N VAL A 3 15.75 -19.33 0.42
CA VAL A 3 16.35 -18.13 -0.18
C VAL A 3 17.22 -18.55 -1.36
N THR A 4 17.01 -17.96 -2.52
CA THR A 4 17.78 -18.20 -3.73
C THR A 4 19.01 -17.28 -3.81
N GLU A 5 18.84 -16.02 -3.39
CA GLU A 5 19.88 -15.01 -3.31
C GLU A 5 19.67 -14.14 -2.08
N GLN A 6 20.75 -13.65 -1.49
CA GLN A 6 20.68 -12.72 -0.36
C GLN A 6 21.84 -11.73 -0.37
N ALA A 7 21.59 -10.53 0.17
CA ALA A 7 22.60 -9.54 0.49
C ALA A 7 22.34 -9.01 1.91
N ILE A 8 23.34 -9.15 2.78
CA ILE A 8 23.23 -8.78 4.20
C ILE A 8 24.34 -7.80 4.53
N ALA A 9 23.99 -6.70 5.18
CA ALA A 9 24.89 -5.71 5.75
C ALA A 9 24.41 -5.32 7.15
N ASP A 10 25.15 -4.49 7.84
CA ASP A 10 24.83 -4.09 9.22
C ASP A 10 23.45 -3.40 9.34
N GLU A 11 23.04 -2.67 8.30
CA GLU A 11 21.80 -1.86 8.31
C GLU A 11 20.65 -2.48 7.51
N TYR A 12 20.89 -3.51 6.69
CA TYR A 12 19.85 -4.14 5.87
C TYR A 12 20.12 -5.61 5.61
N ALA A 13 19.04 -6.34 5.31
CA ALA A 13 19.09 -7.69 4.76
C ALA A 13 18.09 -7.79 3.61
N LEU A 14 18.56 -8.20 2.43
CA LEU A 14 17.74 -8.46 1.25
C LEU A 14 17.70 -9.96 1.01
N TYR A 15 16.51 -10.49 0.82
CA TYR A 15 16.27 -11.90 0.53
C TYR A 15 15.46 -12.03 -0.74
N CYS A 16 15.96 -12.77 -1.72
CA CYS A 16 15.19 -13.24 -2.86
C CYS A 16 14.72 -14.67 -2.56
N GLY A 17 13.44 -14.87 -2.38
CA GLY A 17 12.91 -16.19 -2.01
C GLY A 17 11.41 -16.17 -1.78
N ASP A 18 10.87 -17.36 -1.49
CA ASP A 18 9.46 -17.51 -1.12
C ASP A 18 9.21 -16.89 0.25
N SER A 19 8.28 -15.95 0.33
CA SER A 19 7.94 -15.26 1.58
C SER A 19 7.45 -16.23 2.67
N MET A 20 6.76 -17.32 2.29
CA MET A 20 6.29 -18.33 3.24
C MET A 20 7.41 -19.23 3.77
N GLU A 21 8.57 -19.22 3.16
CA GLU A 21 9.77 -19.87 3.71
C GLU A 21 10.65 -18.90 4.50
N VAL A 22 10.68 -17.61 4.11
CA VAL A 22 11.51 -16.59 4.75
C VAL A 22 10.87 -16.03 6.02
N LEU A 23 9.60 -15.59 5.96
CA LEU A 23 8.95 -14.92 7.07
C LEU A 23 8.93 -15.75 8.38
N PRO A 24 8.67 -17.09 8.36
CA PRO A 24 8.71 -17.90 9.57
C PRO A 24 10.07 -17.93 10.27
N THR A 25 11.17 -17.69 9.55
CA THR A 25 12.52 -17.67 10.13
C THR A 25 12.81 -16.40 10.94
N LEU A 26 12.03 -15.34 10.72
CA LEU A 26 12.21 -14.06 11.40
C LEU A 26 11.56 -14.10 12.79
N ARG A 27 12.17 -13.37 13.74
CA ARG A 27 11.72 -13.33 15.13
C ARG A 27 10.34 -12.67 15.22
N ALA A 28 9.41 -13.31 15.92
CA ALA A 28 8.10 -12.74 16.23
C ALA A 28 8.23 -11.38 16.98
N GLY A 29 7.37 -10.42 16.67
CA GLY A 29 7.37 -9.12 17.31
C GLY A 29 8.65 -8.31 17.09
N SER A 30 9.28 -8.41 15.92
CA SER A 30 10.52 -7.70 15.58
C SER A 30 10.32 -6.60 14.53
N VAL A 31 9.20 -6.59 13.81
CA VAL A 31 8.97 -5.66 12.70
C VAL A 31 8.12 -4.48 13.18
N HIS A 32 8.65 -3.27 13.05
CA HIS A 32 7.97 -2.03 13.47
C HIS A 32 7.08 -1.44 12.39
N LEU A 33 7.42 -1.66 11.12
CA LEU A 33 6.62 -1.28 9.97
C LEU A 33 6.91 -2.28 8.85
N SER A 34 5.87 -2.79 8.22
CA SER A 34 5.96 -3.47 6.94
C SER A 34 5.19 -2.69 5.87
N ALA A 35 5.71 -2.69 4.64
CA ALA A 35 5.01 -2.13 3.49
C ALA A 35 5.18 -3.10 2.32
N TYR A 36 4.08 -3.52 1.72
CA TYR A 36 4.11 -4.49 0.63
C TYR A 36 2.85 -4.38 -0.24
N SER A 37 2.92 -5.04 -1.39
CA SER A 37 1.81 -5.17 -2.32
C SER A 37 1.65 -6.65 -2.67
N PRO A 38 0.51 -7.28 -2.37
CA PRO A 38 0.23 -8.62 -2.87
C PRO A 38 0.04 -8.58 -4.39
N PRO A 39 0.17 -9.70 -5.10
CA PRO A 39 -0.33 -9.79 -6.47
C PRO A 39 -1.81 -9.37 -6.53
N PHE A 40 -2.22 -8.72 -7.60
CA PHE A 40 -3.61 -8.25 -7.75
C PHE A 40 -4.48 -9.37 -8.34
N ALA A 41 -4.69 -10.42 -7.56
CA ALA A 41 -5.63 -11.54 -7.78
C ALA A 41 -5.88 -11.88 -9.27
N GLY A 42 -4.86 -12.37 -9.98
CA GLY A 42 -4.98 -12.81 -11.38
C GLY A 42 -4.90 -11.71 -12.43
N LEU A 43 -4.63 -10.44 -12.05
CA LEU A 43 -4.43 -9.36 -13.02
C LEU A 43 -3.12 -9.53 -13.82
N TYR A 44 -2.07 -10.01 -13.15
CA TYR A 44 -0.75 -10.29 -13.75
C TYR A 44 -0.22 -11.62 -13.25
N GLN A 45 0.44 -12.36 -14.12
CA GLN A 45 1.21 -13.55 -13.77
C GLN A 45 2.69 -13.16 -13.66
N TYR A 46 3.30 -13.39 -12.49
CA TYR A 46 4.67 -12.96 -12.23
C TYR A 46 5.70 -14.08 -12.46
N SER A 47 5.31 -15.33 -12.27
CA SER A 47 6.16 -16.49 -12.52
C SER A 47 5.34 -17.71 -12.94
N SER A 48 6.01 -18.81 -13.30
CA SER A 48 5.36 -20.09 -13.59
C SER A 48 5.27 -21.00 -12.35
N SER A 49 5.67 -20.53 -11.18
CA SER A 49 5.66 -21.32 -9.95
C SER A 49 4.23 -21.52 -9.43
N GLU A 50 3.89 -22.75 -9.07
CA GLU A 50 2.60 -23.06 -8.39
C GLU A 50 2.49 -22.36 -7.01
N ARG A 51 3.60 -21.93 -6.43
CA ARG A 51 3.66 -21.20 -5.16
C ARG A 51 3.49 -19.69 -5.31
N ASP A 52 3.45 -19.19 -6.53
CA ASP A 52 3.17 -17.78 -6.80
C ASP A 52 1.67 -17.52 -6.67
N LEU A 53 1.30 -16.63 -5.76
CA LEU A 53 -0.10 -16.25 -5.53
C LEU A 53 -0.81 -15.76 -6.80
N SER A 54 -0.07 -15.23 -7.78
CA SER A 54 -0.66 -14.82 -9.06
C SER A 54 -1.20 -15.99 -9.89
N ASN A 55 -0.80 -17.22 -9.57
CA ASN A 55 -1.21 -18.46 -10.22
C ASN A 55 -2.34 -19.19 -9.46
N SER A 56 -2.92 -18.57 -8.43
CA SER A 56 -4.09 -19.13 -7.74
C SER A 56 -5.21 -19.43 -8.74
N ARG A 57 -5.82 -20.59 -8.62
CA ARG A 57 -6.88 -21.10 -9.52
C ARG A 57 -8.07 -20.14 -9.61
N ASP A 58 -8.44 -19.57 -8.47
CA ASP A 58 -9.56 -18.65 -8.34
C ASP A 58 -9.32 -17.62 -7.21
N TYR A 59 -10.25 -16.68 -7.10
CA TYR A 59 -10.20 -15.59 -6.14
C TYR A 59 -10.27 -16.08 -4.68
N ALA A 60 -10.98 -17.16 -4.40
CA ALA A 60 -11.11 -17.71 -3.05
C ALA A 60 -9.79 -18.36 -2.60
N GLU A 61 -9.17 -19.18 -3.46
CA GLU A 61 -7.87 -19.79 -3.21
C GLU A 61 -6.78 -18.74 -3.01
N PHE A 62 -6.81 -17.65 -3.80
CA PHE A 62 -5.90 -16.53 -3.59
C PHE A 62 -5.99 -16.00 -2.15
N PHE A 63 -7.19 -15.74 -1.63
CA PHE A 63 -7.38 -15.20 -0.29
C PHE A 63 -7.07 -16.20 0.82
N GLU A 64 -7.26 -17.51 0.56
CA GLU A 64 -6.82 -18.57 1.47
C GLU A 64 -5.29 -18.53 1.63
N HIS A 65 -4.55 -18.55 0.53
CA HIS A 65 -3.09 -18.54 0.54
C HIS A 65 -2.52 -17.20 1.04
N TYR A 66 -3.12 -16.09 0.64
CA TYR A 66 -2.71 -14.78 1.14
C TYR A 66 -2.92 -14.64 2.65
N GLY A 67 -3.90 -15.34 3.21
CA GLY A 67 -4.14 -15.41 4.64
C GLY A 67 -2.94 -15.92 5.44
N PHE A 68 -2.16 -16.88 4.92
CA PHE A 68 -0.94 -17.36 5.57
C PHE A 68 0.11 -16.24 5.66
N ILE A 69 0.30 -15.49 4.58
CA ILE A 69 1.26 -14.35 4.57
C ILE A 69 0.83 -13.28 5.58
N VAL A 70 -0.45 -12.92 5.60
CA VAL A 70 -0.98 -11.92 6.55
C VAL A 70 -0.83 -12.40 8.00
N GLY A 71 -1.01 -13.71 8.24
CA GLY A 71 -0.77 -14.33 9.56
C GLY A 71 0.68 -14.16 10.02
N GLU A 72 1.65 -14.40 9.13
CA GLU A 72 3.07 -14.18 9.42
C GLU A 72 3.40 -12.70 9.61
N VAL A 73 2.85 -11.81 8.79
CA VAL A 73 2.99 -10.35 9.00
C VAL A 73 2.45 -9.93 10.36
N LEU A 74 1.30 -10.48 10.79
CA LEU A 74 0.76 -10.23 12.11
C LEU A 74 1.69 -10.74 13.22
N ARG A 75 2.22 -11.96 13.08
CA ARG A 75 3.18 -12.55 14.05
C ARG A 75 4.40 -11.66 14.21
N LEU A 76 4.97 -11.21 13.09
CA LEU A 76 6.20 -10.40 13.05
C LEU A 76 6.00 -8.98 13.55
N THR A 77 4.83 -8.39 13.34
CA THR A 77 4.57 -6.99 13.73
C THR A 77 4.59 -6.83 15.25
N VAL A 78 5.31 -5.82 15.73
CA VAL A 78 5.32 -5.41 17.14
C VAL A 78 3.94 -4.92 17.56
N PRO A 79 3.43 -5.25 18.78
CA PRO A 79 2.16 -4.72 19.27
C PRO A 79 2.09 -3.19 19.21
N GLY A 80 0.98 -2.64 18.74
CA GLY A 80 0.78 -1.20 18.53
C GLY A 80 1.46 -0.61 17.29
N ARG A 81 2.15 -1.43 16.50
CA ARG A 81 2.81 -1.04 15.24
C ARG A 81 1.98 -1.40 14.02
N MET A 82 2.41 -0.92 12.86
CA MET A 82 1.60 -0.87 11.64
C MET A 82 2.15 -1.73 10.52
N THR A 83 1.24 -2.11 9.63
CA THR A 83 1.54 -2.61 8.28
C THR A 83 0.77 -1.79 7.26
N ALA A 84 1.38 -1.56 6.11
CA ALA A 84 0.81 -0.83 4.98
C ALA A 84 0.71 -1.77 3.78
N VAL A 85 -0.47 -1.87 3.17
CA VAL A 85 -0.71 -2.71 2.01
C VAL A 85 -1.12 -1.84 0.83
N HIS A 86 -0.33 -1.88 -0.24
CA HIS A 86 -0.65 -1.22 -1.49
C HIS A 86 -1.50 -2.13 -2.37
N CYS A 87 -2.61 -1.63 -2.89
CA CYS A 87 -3.51 -2.36 -3.78
C CYS A 87 -4.37 -1.40 -4.62
N MET A 88 -5.18 -1.94 -5.51
CA MET A 88 -6.21 -1.22 -6.27
C MET A 88 -7.42 -2.13 -6.48
N ASP A 89 -8.55 -1.57 -6.93
CA ASP A 89 -9.65 -2.38 -7.41
C ASP A 89 -9.21 -3.18 -8.64
N VAL A 90 -9.62 -4.44 -8.72
CA VAL A 90 -9.23 -5.32 -9.81
C VAL A 90 -10.31 -5.34 -10.89
N PRO A 91 -9.98 -5.01 -12.16
CA PRO A 91 -10.93 -5.16 -13.24
C PRO A 91 -11.32 -6.62 -13.43
N SER A 92 -12.61 -6.88 -13.59
CA SER A 92 -13.12 -8.19 -13.98
C SER A 92 -12.89 -8.42 -15.47
N GLY A 93 -11.80 -9.14 -15.83
CA GLY A 93 -11.32 -9.27 -17.21
C GLY A 93 -12.05 -10.27 -18.11
N ASN A 94 -12.87 -11.17 -17.58
CA ASN A 94 -13.31 -12.35 -18.32
C ASN A 94 -14.79 -12.40 -18.75
N SER A 95 -15.61 -11.42 -18.38
CA SER A 95 -17.06 -11.56 -18.55
C SER A 95 -17.69 -10.65 -19.61
N GLY A 96 -16.91 -9.82 -20.30
CA GLY A 96 -17.46 -8.80 -21.21
C GLY A 96 -18.23 -7.69 -20.48
N LEU A 97 -18.35 -7.79 -19.18
CA LEU A 97 -18.91 -6.80 -18.26
C LEU A 97 -17.72 -6.17 -17.55
N ASP A 98 -17.35 -4.97 -17.99
CA ASP A 98 -16.27 -4.19 -17.40
C ASP A 98 -16.72 -3.64 -16.04
N TYR A 99 -16.59 -4.43 -14.96
CA TYR A 99 -16.83 -4.01 -13.58
C TYR A 99 -15.58 -4.19 -12.74
N LEU A 100 -15.56 -3.57 -11.58
CA LEU A 100 -14.47 -3.66 -10.62
C LEU A 100 -14.83 -4.64 -9.50
N ILE A 101 -13.83 -5.40 -9.06
CA ILE A 101 -13.88 -6.22 -7.85
C ILE A 101 -13.29 -5.39 -6.71
N ASP A 102 -14.02 -5.27 -5.58
CA ASP A 102 -13.57 -4.57 -4.37
C ASP A 102 -12.46 -5.35 -3.65
N PHE A 103 -11.33 -5.52 -4.34
CA PHE A 103 -10.15 -6.19 -3.80
C PHE A 103 -9.61 -5.51 -2.53
N PRO A 104 -9.56 -4.15 -2.44
CA PRO A 104 -9.19 -3.47 -1.21
C PRO A 104 -10.10 -3.81 -0.03
N GLY A 105 -11.40 -3.91 -0.25
CA GLY A 105 -12.37 -4.30 0.77
C GLY A 105 -12.14 -5.72 1.29
N ASP A 106 -11.82 -6.67 0.39
CA ASP A 106 -11.50 -8.04 0.77
C ASP A 106 -10.19 -8.14 1.56
N ILE A 107 -9.16 -7.36 1.17
CA ILE A 107 -7.93 -7.22 1.95
C ILE A 107 -8.24 -6.71 3.36
N ILE A 108 -9.09 -5.68 3.50
CA ILE A 108 -9.48 -5.14 4.82
C ILE A 108 -10.16 -6.23 5.65
N ARG A 109 -11.14 -6.92 5.07
CA ARG A 109 -11.88 -8.00 5.76
C ARG A 109 -10.96 -9.13 6.22
N LEU A 110 -9.99 -9.54 5.37
CA LEU A 110 -9.02 -10.57 5.74
C LEU A 110 -8.14 -10.13 6.91
N HIS A 111 -7.55 -8.93 6.85
CA HIS A 111 -6.68 -8.42 7.92
C HIS A 111 -7.42 -8.30 9.25
N GLN A 112 -8.67 -7.79 9.24
CA GLN A 112 -9.50 -7.68 10.43
C GLN A 112 -9.83 -9.06 11.02
N ARG A 113 -10.18 -10.02 10.18
CA ARG A 113 -10.47 -11.40 10.61
C ARG A 113 -9.25 -12.06 11.27
N LEU A 114 -8.04 -11.77 10.79
CA LEU A 114 -6.80 -12.31 11.35
C LEU A 114 -6.31 -11.57 12.60
N GLY A 115 -6.88 -10.41 12.93
CA GLY A 115 -6.62 -9.72 14.21
C GLY A 115 -5.96 -8.35 14.11
N PHE A 116 -5.79 -7.81 12.91
CA PHE A 116 -5.41 -6.42 12.73
C PHE A 116 -6.59 -5.47 12.96
N GLU A 117 -6.29 -4.23 13.35
CA GLU A 117 -7.22 -3.10 13.32
C GLU A 117 -7.03 -2.32 12.02
N TYR A 118 -8.11 -2.06 11.30
CA TYR A 118 -8.07 -1.18 10.15
C TYR A 118 -8.00 0.28 10.61
N VAL A 119 -6.99 1.02 10.14
CA VAL A 119 -6.69 2.39 10.61
C VAL A 119 -7.06 3.43 9.58
N ALA A 120 -6.63 3.27 8.33
CA ALA A 120 -6.81 4.27 7.28
C ALA A 120 -6.74 3.67 5.88
N ARG A 121 -7.31 4.41 4.92
CA ARG A 121 -7.12 4.23 3.48
C ARG A 121 -6.66 5.55 2.89
N TYR A 122 -5.50 5.55 2.24
CA TYR A 122 -5.07 6.64 1.39
C TYR A 122 -5.37 6.32 -0.05
N HIS A 123 -5.80 7.34 -0.80
CA HIS A 123 -6.06 7.28 -2.23
C HIS A 123 -4.89 7.95 -2.95
N VAL A 124 -4.14 7.18 -3.70
CA VAL A 124 -3.04 7.69 -4.53
C VAL A 124 -3.58 7.93 -5.92
N TRP A 125 -3.52 9.18 -6.35
CA TRP A 125 -4.03 9.56 -7.68
C TRP A 125 -3.23 8.88 -8.79
N LYS A 126 -3.94 8.41 -9.81
CA LYS A 126 -3.35 7.89 -11.04
C LYS A 126 -3.94 8.58 -12.25
N GLU A 127 -3.10 8.78 -13.24
CA GLU A 127 -3.53 9.29 -14.53
C GLU A 127 -4.42 8.23 -15.23
N PRO A 128 -5.67 8.58 -15.63
CA PRO A 128 -6.64 7.60 -16.13
C PRO A 128 -6.19 6.82 -17.38
N LEU A 129 -5.45 7.46 -18.30
CA LEU A 129 -4.95 6.78 -19.50
C LEU A 129 -3.88 5.73 -19.14
N THR A 130 -3.06 6.01 -18.13
CA THR A 130 -2.08 5.04 -17.60
C THR A 130 -2.80 3.83 -16.99
N VAL A 131 -3.85 4.04 -16.20
CA VAL A 131 -4.67 2.96 -15.65
C VAL A 131 -5.29 2.14 -16.77
N ARG A 132 -5.92 2.78 -17.74
CA ARG A 132 -6.53 2.12 -18.89
C ARG A 132 -5.53 1.25 -19.66
N ASN A 133 -4.32 1.76 -19.91
CA ASN A 133 -3.30 1.04 -20.67
C ASN A 133 -2.75 -0.17 -19.90
N ARG A 134 -2.68 -0.09 -18.58
CA ARG A 134 -2.24 -1.21 -17.74
C ARG A 134 -3.30 -2.27 -17.54
N THR A 135 -4.56 -1.87 -17.36
CA THR A 135 -5.67 -2.79 -17.04
C THR A 135 -6.39 -3.30 -18.28
N LEU A 136 -6.17 -2.66 -19.45
CA LEU A 136 -6.88 -2.91 -20.70
C LEU A 136 -8.41 -2.79 -20.57
N MET A 137 -8.90 -2.10 -19.54
CA MET A 137 -10.32 -1.93 -19.26
C MET A 137 -11.01 -1.12 -20.36
N LYS A 138 -11.91 -1.76 -21.12
CA LYS A 138 -12.59 -1.15 -22.26
C LYS A 138 -13.52 -0.01 -21.86
N ALA A 139 -14.23 -0.18 -20.74
CA ALA A 139 -15.16 0.83 -20.21
C ALA A 139 -14.47 2.15 -19.82
N LEU A 140 -13.15 2.16 -19.62
CA LEU A 140 -12.35 3.36 -19.36
C LEU A 140 -11.82 4.05 -20.63
N ALA A 141 -12.09 3.50 -21.80
CA ALA A 141 -11.66 4.12 -23.05
C ALA A 141 -12.54 5.33 -23.39
N HIS A 142 -11.93 6.41 -23.91
CA HIS A 142 -12.67 7.60 -24.39
C HIS A 142 -13.75 7.23 -25.42
N LYS A 143 -13.49 6.22 -26.26
CA LYS A 143 -14.47 5.68 -27.21
C LYS A 143 -15.78 5.24 -26.52
N SER A 144 -15.71 4.71 -25.31
CA SER A 144 -16.90 4.26 -24.55
C SER A 144 -17.82 5.42 -24.21
N ILE A 145 -17.27 6.61 -23.90
CA ILE A 145 -18.08 7.84 -23.68
C ILE A 145 -18.78 8.26 -24.99
N VAL A 146 -18.07 8.16 -26.09
CA VAL A 146 -18.62 8.58 -27.41
C VAL A 146 -19.71 7.63 -27.89
N ASP A 147 -19.51 6.32 -27.71
CA ASP A 147 -20.46 5.31 -28.19
C ASP A 147 -21.67 5.14 -27.25
N ASP A 148 -21.43 5.07 -25.95
CA ASP A 148 -22.48 4.88 -24.91
C ASP A 148 -21.90 5.23 -23.53
N SER A 149 -22.16 6.44 -23.06
CA SER A 149 -21.67 6.92 -21.75
C SER A 149 -22.22 6.14 -20.57
N SER A 150 -23.34 5.43 -20.70
CA SER A 150 -23.89 4.59 -19.63
C SER A 150 -23.00 3.37 -19.28
N ARG A 151 -22.07 3.04 -20.15
CA ARG A 151 -21.11 1.93 -20.00
C ARG A 151 -19.72 2.38 -19.55
N CYS A 152 -19.55 3.67 -19.25
CA CYS A 152 -18.27 4.20 -18.82
C CYS A 152 -17.96 3.83 -17.38
N ALA A 153 -16.68 3.53 -17.13
CA ALA A 153 -16.13 3.36 -15.81
C ALA A 153 -15.20 4.53 -15.45
N VAL A 154 -14.85 4.62 -14.17
CA VAL A 154 -13.80 5.51 -13.68
C VAL A 154 -12.50 4.73 -13.48
N ALA A 155 -11.37 5.41 -13.60
CA ALA A 155 -10.09 4.83 -13.26
C ALA A 155 -10.02 4.56 -11.75
N SER A 156 -9.61 3.35 -11.37
CA SER A 156 -9.31 3.07 -9.97
C SER A 156 -8.08 3.86 -9.52
N ALA A 157 -8.16 4.46 -8.34
CA ALA A 157 -6.98 4.95 -7.64
C ALA A 157 -6.13 3.76 -7.15
N ASP A 158 -4.86 4.01 -6.81
CA ASP A 158 -4.18 3.10 -5.92
C ASP A 158 -4.56 3.42 -4.48
N TYR A 159 -4.61 2.39 -3.67
CA TYR A 159 -4.89 2.50 -2.25
C TYR A 159 -3.68 2.07 -1.44
N LEU A 160 -3.40 2.83 -0.38
CA LEU A 160 -2.51 2.37 0.68
C LEU A 160 -3.38 2.13 1.91
N LEU A 161 -3.57 0.87 2.25
CA LEU A 161 -4.37 0.43 3.39
C LEU A 161 -3.46 0.30 4.60
N ILE A 162 -3.82 0.95 5.69
CA ILE A 162 -3.04 0.94 6.94
C ILE A 162 -3.77 0.10 7.99
N PHE A 163 -3.02 -0.83 8.55
CA PHE A 163 -3.47 -1.69 9.64
C PHE A 163 -2.55 -1.56 10.83
N ARG A 164 -3.06 -1.81 12.03
CA ARG A 164 -2.31 -1.81 13.28
C ARG A 164 -2.51 -3.13 14.02
N LYS A 165 -1.43 -3.73 14.50
CA LYS A 165 -1.51 -4.85 15.41
C LYS A 165 -1.99 -4.37 16.77
N ARG A 166 -3.00 -5.03 17.32
CA ARG A 166 -3.51 -4.72 18.68
C ARG A 166 -2.40 -4.79 19.72
N GLY A 167 -2.47 -3.90 20.70
CA GLY A 167 -1.55 -3.86 21.80
C GLY A 167 -0.98 -2.47 22.08
N LYS A 168 -0.25 -2.35 23.17
CA LYS A 168 0.36 -1.09 23.60
C LYS A 168 1.67 -0.87 22.85
N ASN A 169 1.83 0.31 22.24
CA ASN A 169 3.10 0.74 21.69
C ASN A 169 4.03 1.17 22.83
N LEU A 170 5.04 0.37 23.15
CA LEU A 170 6.01 0.62 24.21
C LEU A 170 7.16 1.54 23.79
N ALA A 171 7.32 1.78 22.48
CA ALA A 171 8.38 2.62 21.93
C ALA A 171 7.76 3.65 20.96
N PRO A 172 7.18 4.76 21.47
CA PRO A 172 6.58 5.79 20.64
C PRO A 172 7.62 6.43 19.71
N ILE A 173 7.22 6.77 18.49
CA ILE A 173 8.02 7.57 17.56
C ILE A 173 7.61 9.02 17.79
N ALA A 174 8.46 9.78 18.49
CA ALA A 174 8.22 11.18 18.78
C ALA A 174 8.94 12.08 17.76
N HIS A 175 8.36 13.24 17.52
CA HIS A 175 8.93 14.31 16.69
C HIS A 175 9.14 15.58 17.53
N PRO A 176 10.17 15.62 18.41
CA PRO A 176 10.37 16.73 19.34
C PRO A 176 10.66 18.06 18.65
N HIS A 177 11.08 18.02 17.39
CA HIS A 177 11.33 19.20 16.53
C HIS A 177 10.24 19.39 15.46
N GLY A 178 9.09 18.70 15.59
CA GLY A 178 8.05 18.65 14.58
C GLY A 178 8.48 17.88 13.34
N LEU A 179 7.64 17.95 12.29
CA LEU A 179 7.97 17.39 10.97
C LEU A 179 8.84 18.36 10.20
N THR A 180 10.01 17.93 9.77
CA THR A 180 11.01 18.76 9.09
C THR A 180 11.18 18.43 7.62
N THR A 181 10.70 17.27 7.17
CA THR A 181 10.87 16.77 5.81
C THR A 181 9.51 16.42 5.20
N TYR A 182 9.30 16.89 3.98
CA TYR A 182 8.15 16.53 3.15
C TYR A 182 8.64 15.75 1.94
N ALA A 183 8.12 14.56 1.77
CA ALA A 183 8.53 13.62 0.70
C ALA A 183 7.72 13.78 -0.59
N GLY A 184 6.61 14.52 -0.57
CA GLY A 184 5.80 14.78 -1.76
C GLY A 184 6.39 15.84 -2.67
N SER A 185 5.75 16.07 -3.81
CA SER A 185 6.21 16.99 -4.85
C SER A 185 5.66 18.41 -4.73
N ARG A 186 4.82 18.72 -3.73
CA ARG A 186 4.25 20.06 -3.55
C ARG A 186 5.32 21.04 -3.07
N GLN A 187 5.31 22.21 -3.66
CA GLN A 187 6.20 23.29 -3.23
C GLN A 187 5.77 23.82 -1.86
N ILE A 188 6.73 23.92 -0.94
CA ILE A 188 6.48 24.52 0.37
C ILE A 188 6.31 26.03 0.20
N PRO A 189 5.22 26.65 0.74
CA PRO A 189 5.02 28.09 0.69
C PRO A 189 6.19 28.88 1.29
N ALA A 190 6.63 29.93 0.62
CA ALA A 190 7.81 30.70 1.02
C ALA A 190 7.67 31.35 2.40
N ASP A 191 6.44 31.76 2.77
CA ASP A 191 6.13 32.34 4.08
C ASP A 191 6.26 31.37 5.24
N LEU A 192 6.35 30.06 4.97
CA LEU A 192 6.55 29.01 5.97
C LEU A 192 8.03 28.68 6.21
N LEU A 193 8.92 29.04 5.29
CA LEU A 193 10.35 28.72 5.40
C LEU A 193 11.01 29.25 6.69
N PRO A 194 10.65 30.45 7.22
CA PRO A 194 11.17 30.91 8.50
C PRO A 194 10.85 30.01 9.70
N TYR A 195 9.77 29.20 9.61
CA TYR A 195 9.36 28.26 10.66
C TYR A 195 10.06 26.90 10.56
N ARG A 196 10.89 26.65 9.54
CA ARG A 196 11.60 25.37 9.37
C ARG A 196 12.47 24.99 10.57
N ASN A 197 13.11 26.02 11.19
CA ASN A 197 13.98 25.86 12.37
C ASN A 197 13.31 26.44 13.63
N TRP A 198 12.00 26.29 13.73
CA TRP A 198 11.22 26.81 14.85
C TRP A 198 11.67 26.20 16.18
N SER A 199 12.11 27.07 17.12
CA SER A 199 12.59 26.66 18.45
C SER A 199 11.54 26.79 19.57
N GLY A 200 10.38 27.35 19.27
CA GLY A 200 9.25 27.44 20.20
C GLY A 200 8.46 26.15 20.34
N LYS A 201 7.25 26.24 20.90
CA LYS A 201 6.34 25.11 20.99
C LYS A 201 6.09 24.49 19.63
N GLN A 202 6.38 23.19 19.47
CA GLN A 202 6.22 22.51 18.17
C GLN A 202 4.76 22.39 17.74
N THR A 203 3.80 22.46 18.65
CA THR A 203 2.37 22.59 18.33
C THR A 203 2.00 23.91 17.64
N GLU A 204 2.90 24.90 17.64
CA GLU A 204 2.74 26.21 16.98
C GLU A 204 3.61 26.32 15.72
N ASN A 205 4.40 25.31 15.40
CA ASN A 205 5.27 25.29 14.24
C ASN A 205 4.48 25.18 12.93
N ARG A 206 4.27 26.32 12.26
CA ARG A 206 3.49 26.41 11.01
C ARG A 206 4.04 25.55 9.87
N TYR A 207 5.36 25.40 9.79
CA TYR A 207 6.04 24.55 8.80
C TYR A 207 5.69 23.08 9.02
N SER A 208 5.82 22.60 10.27
CA SER A 208 5.44 21.23 10.65
C SER A 208 3.95 20.97 10.45
N HIS A 209 3.08 21.93 10.76
CA HIS A 209 1.64 21.84 10.51
C HIS A 209 1.31 21.70 9.03
N TRP A 210 2.01 22.43 8.16
CA TRP A 210 1.81 22.32 6.72
C TRP A 210 2.17 20.92 6.23
N ILE A 211 3.32 20.37 6.65
CA ILE A 211 3.72 18.98 6.31
C ILE A 211 2.69 17.97 6.81
N TRP A 212 2.29 18.12 8.08
CA TRP A 212 1.27 17.24 8.68
C TRP A 212 -0.02 17.21 7.88
N ARG A 213 -0.50 18.36 7.40
CA ARG A 213 -1.72 18.44 6.58
C ARG A 213 -1.61 17.63 5.29
N GLN A 214 -0.44 17.60 4.65
CA GLN A 214 -0.23 16.79 3.46
C GLN A 214 -0.33 15.30 3.79
N TYR A 215 0.37 14.86 4.85
CA TYR A 215 0.36 13.45 5.25
C TYR A 215 -0.96 12.99 5.85
N ALA A 216 -1.69 13.87 6.52
CA ALA A 216 -3.02 13.57 7.09
C ALA A 216 -4.14 13.57 6.04
N SER A 217 -3.89 14.05 4.83
CA SER A 217 -4.86 13.97 3.73
C SER A 217 -5.08 12.52 3.33
N ALA A 218 -6.34 12.13 3.16
CA ALA A 218 -6.70 10.83 2.60
C ALA A 218 -6.45 10.73 1.08
N PHE A 219 -6.15 11.85 0.42
CA PHE A 219 -5.90 11.93 -1.01
C PHE A 219 -4.48 12.43 -1.27
N TRP A 220 -3.67 11.62 -1.95
CA TRP A 220 -2.32 11.92 -2.35
C TRP A 220 -2.26 12.04 -3.87
N ASP A 221 -2.28 13.27 -4.36
CA ASP A 221 -2.21 13.62 -5.79
C ASP A 221 -0.80 14.01 -6.25
N ASP A 222 0.14 14.06 -5.32
CA ASP A 222 1.54 14.45 -5.53
C ASP A 222 2.54 13.28 -5.42
N VAL A 223 2.06 12.07 -5.20
CA VAL A 223 2.84 10.84 -5.37
C VAL A 223 2.80 10.43 -6.84
N ARG A 224 3.92 10.55 -7.52
CA ARG A 224 4.02 10.26 -8.95
C ARG A 224 4.86 9.03 -9.20
N LEU A 225 4.27 8.03 -9.86
CA LEU A 225 4.95 6.78 -10.22
C LEU A 225 6.09 6.99 -11.24
N ASP A 226 6.01 8.02 -12.08
CA ASP A 226 7.03 8.38 -13.05
C ASP A 226 8.30 9.01 -12.44
N ARG A 227 8.27 9.27 -11.13
CA ARG A 227 9.39 9.84 -10.37
C ARG A 227 9.93 8.90 -9.29
N VAL A 228 9.37 7.70 -9.20
CA VAL A 228 9.81 6.67 -8.25
C VAL A 228 10.69 5.71 -9.04
N LEU A 229 11.92 6.13 -9.27
CA LEU A 229 13.13 5.30 -9.49
C LEU A 229 14.30 6.23 -9.60
#